data_23638c2ffa7b1f3f2ee0b2259fb18349
#
_entry.id   23638c2ffa7b1f3f2ee0b2259fb18349
#
_cell.length_a   1.000
_cell.length_b   1.000
_cell.length_c   1.000
_cell.angle_alpha   90.00
_cell.angle_beta   90.00
_cell.angle_gamma   90.00
#
_symmetry.space_group_name_H-M   'P 1'
#
loop_
_entity.id
_entity.type
_entity.pdbx_description
1 polymer ?
#
loop_
_entity_poly.entity_id
_entity_poly.type
_entity_poly.pdbx_seq_one_letter_code
_entity_poly.pdbx_strand_id
1 'polypeptide(L)'
;MKNHKKIKNRRFFFLISLLILTSLTFIKTLKKVDMKDIIISGSELFTQNDVVSNSSLKFPIRLIFIKTNLLEKELKQNLSLKNVSVNRELFPFGLKVHINTRIPIAYGERIIKDEKILGFIDKDGIFIKKQNVDKKNLNKLNIKVFGWKEKFKKILSEIFIAIDNYELEIVQITFSPDGFLTVEEKDLKTIFLGYNPNLINYQLQKINNLKNELKKNSFSKKIDNIDLTNPDKPKIKVFKP
;
A
#
# COMPACT_ATOMS: atom_id res chain seq x y z
N MET A 1 34.06 -28.14 52.92
CA MET A 1 33.71 -26.70 53.05
C MET A 1 34.26 -25.78 51.95
N LYS A 2 35.26 -26.14 51.13
CA LYS A 2 35.83 -25.25 50.06
C LYS A 2 34.93 -25.03 48.84
N ASN A 3 34.04 -25.95 48.46
CA ASN A 3 33.20 -25.84 47.26
C ASN A 3 32.02 -24.84 47.38
N HIS A 4 31.42 -24.71 48.55
CA HIS A 4 30.32 -23.77 48.77
C HIS A 4 30.73 -22.27 48.66
N LYS A 5 31.96 -21.93 49.06
CA LYS A 5 32.50 -20.58 48.96
C LYS A 5 32.75 -20.16 47.50
N LYS A 6 33.19 -21.12 46.66
CA LYS A 6 33.48 -20.89 45.23
C LYS A 6 32.20 -20.65 44.41
N ILE A 7 31.10 -21.36 44.74
CA ILE A 7 29.79 -21.22 44.09
C ILE A 7 29.14 -19.86 44.48
N LYS A 8 29.28 -19.44 45.74
CA LYS A 8 28.72 -18.17 46.23
C LYS A 8 29.40 -16.97 45.57
N ASN A 9 30.70 -17.02 45.38
CA ASN A 9 31.47 -15.98 44.66
C ASN A 9 31.10 -15.90 43.19
N ARG A 10 30.90 -17.05 42.52
CA ARG A 10 30.50 -17.10 41.10
C ARG A 10 29.11 -16.48 40.87
N ARG A 11 28.16 -16.71 41.76
CA ARG A 11 26.82 -16.09 41.74
C ARG A 11 26.91 -14.58 42.00
N PHE A 12 27.75 -14.15 42.91
CA PHE A 12 27.96 -12.75 43.21
C PHE A 12 28.58 -11.98 42.02
N PHE A 13 29.59 -12.53 41.35
CA PHE A 13 30.16 -11.95 40.14
C PHE A 13 29.16 -11.89 38.99
N PHE A 14 28.30 -12.91 38.83
CA PHE A 14 27.25 -12.91 37.86
C PHE A 14 26.21 -11.79 38.10
N LEU A 15 25.81 -11.58 39.34
CA LEU A 15 24.88 -10.50 39.72
C LEU A 15 25.48 -9.12 39.47
N ILE A 16 26.75 -8.91 39.80
CA ILE A 16 27.45 -7.64 39.51
C ILE A 16 27.55 -7.40 38.01
N SER A 17 27.94 -8.40 37.24
CA SER A 17 27.97 -8.30 35.76
C SER A 17 26.63 -7.94 35.18
N LEU A 18 25.56 -8.56 35.67
CA LEU A 18 24.19 -8.27 35.25
C LEU A 18 23.80 -6.82 35.60
N LEU A 19 24.14 -6.37 36.79
CA LEU A 19 23.84 -5.01 37.25
C LEU A 19 24.61 -3.94 36.46
N ILE A 20 25.87 -4.20 36.12
CA ILE A 20 26.66 -3.32 35.23
C ILE A 20 26.04 -3.28 33.83
N LEU A 21 25.66 -4.43 33.26
CA LEU A 21 25.05 -4.51 31.94
C LEU A 21 23.71 -3.74 31.87
N THR A 22 22.85 -3.92 32.88
CA THR A 22 21.57 -3.20 32.97
C THR A 22 21.77 -1.69 33.17
N SER A 23 22.76 -1.27 33.97
CA SER A 23 23.09 0.16 34.13
C SER A 23 23.59 0.78 32.82
N LEU A 24 24.47 0.10 32.08
CA LEU A 24 24.96 0.57 30.78
C LEU A 24 23.84 0.69 29.74
N THR A 25 22.92 -0.25 29.69
CA THR A 25 21.76 -0.19 28.80
C THR A 25 20.83 0.97 29.17
N PHE A 26 20.58 1.18 30.47
CA PHE A 26 19.76 2.27 30.97
C PHE A 26 20.34 3.65 30.62
N ILE A 27 21.65 3.85 30.86
CA ILE A 27 22.35 5.10 30.51
C ILE A 27 22.22 5.39 29.00
N LYS A 28 22.33 4.37 28.12
CA LYS A 28 22.18 4.53 26.68
C LYS A 28 20.75 4.93 26.28
N THR A 29 19.74 4.38 26.94
CA THR A 29 18.33 4.74 26.62
C THR A 29 18.02 6.20 26.98
N LEU A 30 18.73 6.81 27.90
CA LEU A 30 18.60 8.23 28.27
C LEU A 30 19.34 9.17 27.32
N LYS A 31 20.22 8.66 26.46
CA LYS A 31 20.95 9.47 25.47
C LYS A 31 19.98 10.07 24.47
N LYS A 32 20.24 11.30 24.04
CA LYS A 32 19.48 11.96 22.98
C LYS A 32 19.88 11.39 21.62
N VAL A 33 18.88 11.21 20.79
CA VAL A 33 18.97 10.81 19.38
C VAL A 33 18.80 12.06 18.52
N ASP A 34 19.60 12.18 17.50
CA ASP A 34 19.49 13.18 16.45
C ASP A 34 19.03 12.53 15.13
N MET A 35 18.69 13.36 14.14
CA MET A 35 18.26 12.87 12.84
C MET A 35 19.29 11.96 12.17
N LYS A 36 20.59 12.23 12.34
CA LYS A 36 21.69 11.40 11.82
C LYS A 36 21.75 9.99 12.40
N ASP A 37 21.13 9.77 13.56
CA ASP A 37 21.07 8.47 14.23
C ASP A 37 19.88 7.62 13.75
N ILE A 38 19.15 8.06 12.71
CA ILE A 38 18.12 7.28 12.05
C ILE A 38 18.79 6.43 10.96
N ILE A 39 18.61 5.12 11.06
CA ILE A 39 19.08 4.15 10.07
C ILE A 39 17.87 3.65 9.30
N ILE A 40 17.84 3.89 7.98
CA ILE A 40 16.77 3.44 7.09
C ILE A 40 17.22 2.18 6.37
N SER A 41 16.31 1.23 6.23
CA SER A 41 16.52 -0.02 5.49
C SER A 41 15.24 -0.43 4.74
N GLY A 42 15.39 -1.30 3.75
CA GLY A 42 14.27 -1.86 2.96
C GLY A 42 13.86 -1.01 1.76
N SER A 43 14.23 0.28 1.69
CA SER A 43 13.98 1.14 0.54
C SER A 43 15.02 2.24 0.44
N GLU A 44 15.51 2.49 -0.76
CA GLU A 44 16.42 3.61 -1.07
C GLU A 44 15.69 4.90 -1.44
N LEU A 45 14.35 4.84 -1.56
CA LEU A 45 13.51 5.98 -1.95
C LEU A 45 13.40 7.04 -0.87
N PHE A 46 13.55 6.66 0.40
CA PHE A 46 13.29 7.52 1.54
C PHE A 46 14.56 7.86 2.28
N THR A 47 14.66 9.11 2.66
CA THR A 47 15.76 9.69 3.45
C THR A 47 15.34 9.88 4.92
N GLN A 48 16.31 10.18 5.77
CA GLN A 48 16.06 10.57 7.16
C GLN A 48 15.14 11.80 7.23
N ASN A 49 15.30 12.77 6.31
CA ASN A 49 14.43 13.93 6.21
C ASN A 49 12.98 13.53 5.93
N ASP A 50 12.74 12.53 5.07
CA ASP A 50 11.38 12.06 4.78
C ASP A 50 10.73 11.43 6.01
N VAL A 51 11.49 10.69 6.81
CA VAL A 51 11.00 10.13 8.08
C VAL A 51 10.63 11.23 9.06
N VAL A 52 11.46 12.25 9.21
CA VAL A 52 11.22 13.36 10.15
C VAL A 52 10.04 14.22 9.68
N SER A 53 10.03 14.64 8.41
CA SER A 53 9.00 15.54 7.87
C SER A 53 7.60 14.90 7.78
N ASN A 54 7.53 13.56 7.73
CA ASN A 54 6.27 12.82 7.67
C ASN A 54 5.86 12.18 9.01
N SER A 55 6.45 12.62 10.11
CA SER A 55 6.17 12.12 11.46
C SER A 55 6.13 13.25 12.50
N SER A 56 5.71 12.90 13.71
CA SER A 56 5.71 13.79 14.88
C SER A 56 7.07 13.92 15.56
N LEU A 57 8.14 13.34 15.00
CA LEU A 57 9.48 13.39 15.57
C LEU A 57 10.04 14.82 15.57
N LYS A 58 10.53 15.25 16.74
CA LYS A 58 11.25 16.51 16.92
C LYS A 58 12.58 16.23 17.60
N PHE A 59 13.66 16.52 16.92
CA PHE A 59 15.02 16.30 17.41
C PHE A 59 15.62 17.55 18.08
N PRO A 60 16.52 17.37 19.09
CA PRO A 60 16.95 16.11 19.67
C PRO A 60 15.94 15.53 20.69
N ILE A 61 15.71 14.22 20.67
CA ILE A 61 14.78 13.50 21.54
C ILE A 61 15.48 12.34 22.26
N ARG A 62 15.13 12.04 23.51
CA ARG A 62 15.64 10.84 24.20
C ARG A 62 15.02 9.59 23.60
N LEU A 63 15.84 8.56 23.35
CA LEU A 63 15.42 7.32 22.70
C LEU A 63 14.20 6.67 23.38
N ILE A 64 14.14 6.71 24.72
CA ILE A 64 13.05 6.13 25.52
C ILE A 64 11.68 6.80 25.26
N PHE A 65 11.66 8.08 24.89
CA PHE A 65 10.42 8.82 24.68
C PHE A 65 9.86 8.70 23.24
N ILE A 66 10.60 8.06 22.34
CA ILE A 66 10.10 7.83 20.98
C ILE A 66 9.00 6.77 21.00
N LYS A 67 7.78 7.14 20.68
CA LYS A 67 6.64 6.22 20.57
C LYS A 67 6.67 5.51 19.22
N THR A 68 7.36 4.36 19.15
CA THR A 68 7.59 3.64 17.88
C THR A 68 6.31 3.27 17.16
N ASN A 69 5.28 2.78 17.87
CA ASN A 69 3.99 2.41 17.27
C ASN A 69 3.24 3.60 16.65
N LEU A 70 3.34 4.79 17.27
CA LEU A 70 2.77 6.01 16.71
C LEU A 70 3.50 6.41 15.44
N LEU A 71 4.84 6.37 15.48
CA LEU A 71 5.69 6.70 14.35
C LEU A 71 5.45 5.76 13.17
N GLU A 72 5.30 4.46 13.39
CA GLU A 72 4.94 3.48 12.38
C GLU A 72 3.61 3.84 11.71
N LYS A 73 2.59 4.18 12.50
CA LYS A 73 1.28 4.58 11.99
C LYS A 73 1.36 5.85 11.14
N GLU A 74 2.05 6.87 11.61
CA GLU A 74 2.24 8.15 10.91
C GLU A 74 2.97 7.94 9.58
N LEU A 75 4.11 7.27 9.59
CA LEU A 75 4.89 6.98 8.38
C LEU A 75 4.12 6.14 7.38
N LYS A 76 3.42 5.10 7.85
CA LYS A 76 2.60 4.25 6.99
C LYS A 76 1.50 5.03 6.28
N GLN A 77 0.86 5.97 6.96
CA GLN A 77 -0.22 6.79 6.40
C GLN A 77 0.32 7.90 5.48
N ASN A 78 1.28 8.70 5.97
CA ASN A 78 1.75 9.90 5.28
C ASN A 78 2.57 9.59 4.03
N LEU A 79 3.32 8.48 4.06
CA LEU A 79 4.12 8.00 2.93
C LEU A 79 3.42 6.91 2.11
N SER A 80 2.19 6.53 2.46
CA SER A 80 1.44 5.45 1.78
C SER A 80 2.23 4.14 1.69
N LEU A 81 2.91 3.73 2.77
CA LEU A 81 3.74 2.54 2.81
C LEU A 81 2.89 1.26 2.94
N LYS A 82 3.42 0.14 2.43
CA LYS A 82 2.82 -1.17 2.66
C LYS A 82 2.97 -1.57 4.12
N ASN A 83 4.21 -1.54 4.60
CA ASN A 83 4.56 -1.76 6.00
C ASN A 83 5.75 -0.89 6.39
N VAL A 84 5.85 -0.59 7.66
CA VAL A 84 7.00 0.04 8.27
C VAL A 84 7.17 -0.52 9.67
N SER A 85 8.38 -0.77 10.09
CA SER A 85 8.72 -1.12 11.47
C SER A 85 9.78 -0.19 12.00
N VAL A 86 9.59 0.24 13.24
CA VAL A 86 10.47 1.20 13.90
C VAL A 86 10.99 0.59 15.20
N ASN A 87 12.30 0.39 15.28
CA ASN A 87 12.96 -0.21 16.42
C ASN A 87 13.96 0.77 17.05
N ARG A 88 13.98 0.79 18.38
CA ARG A 88 15.04 1.48 19.13
C ARG A 88 16.24 0.56 19.20
N GLU A 89 17.39 1.03 18.72
CA GLU A 89 18.63 0.25 18.80
C GLU A 89 19.62 0.87 19.77
N LEU A 90 20.28 0.01 20.53
CA LEU A 90 21.34 0.40 21.45
C LEU A 90 22.72 0.24 20.81
N PHE A 91 22.82 -0.65 19.82
CA PHE A 91 24.05 -0.98 19.09
C PHE A 91 23.72 -1.30 17.62
N PRO A 92 24.00 -0.40 16.65
CA PRO A 92 24.40 1.00 16.85
C PRO A 92 23.29 1.80 17.55
N PHE A 93 23.69 2.85 18.28
CA PHE A 93 22.72 3.66 18.99
C PHE A 93 21.87 4.49 18.03
N GLY A 94 20.54 4.40 18.14
CA GLY A 94 19.65 5.18 17.28
C GLY A 94 18.27 4.58 17.08
N LEU A 95 17.65 4.97 15.97
CA LEU A 95 16.34 4.52 15.53
C LEU A 95 16.48 3.80 14.19
N LYS A 96 16.14 2.53 14.15
CA LYS A 96 16.11 1.77 12.90
C LYS A 96 14.70 1.76 12.35
N VAL A 97 14.55 2.27 11.12
CA VAL A 97 13.28 2.34 10.38
C VAL A 97 13.40 1.41 9.17
N HIS A 98 12.65 0.31 9.19
CA HIS A 98 12.57 -0.59 8.05
C HIS A 98 11.31 -0.29 7.26
N ILE A 99 11.48 0.09 5.97
CA ILE A 99 10.42 0.55 5.10
C ILE A 99 10.15 -0.49 4.01
N ASN A 100 8.89 -0.91 3.89
CA ASN A 100 8.43 -1.73 2.78
C ASN A 100 7.45 -0.92 1.93
N THR A 101 7.84 -0.60 0.71
CA THR A 101 7.06 0.20 -0.23
C THR A 101 5.93 -0.60 -0.87
N ARG A 102 4.92 0.10 -1.40
CA ARG A 102 3.87 -0.50 -2.23
C ARG A 102 4.35 -0.64 -3.66
N ILE A 103 3.91 -1.70 -4.32
CA ILE A 103 4.17 -1.94 -5.74
C ILE A 103 2.95 -1.41 -6.52
N PRO A 104 3.13 -0.43 -7.41
CA PRO A 104 2.04 0.07 -8.24
C PRO A 104 1.65 -0.95 -9.30
N ILE A 105 0.34 -1.03 -9.61
CA ILE A 105 -0.23 -1.83 -10.69
C ILE A 105 -1.07 -1.02 -11.66
N ALA A 106 -1.45 0.20 -11.28
CA ALA A 106 -2.20 1.11 -12.14
C ALA A 106 -1.74 2.58 -11.95
N TYR A 107 -1.92 3.39 -12.99
CA TYR A 107 -1.91 4.84 -12.88
C TYR A 107 -3.19 5.29 -12.18
N GLY A 108 -3.10 6.27 -11.28
CA GLY A 108 -4.23 6.79 -10.52
C GLY A 108 -4.39 8.30 -10.68
N GLU A 109 -5.62 8.75 -10.83
CA GLU A 109 -6.01 10.15 -10.72
C GLU A 109 -7.02 10.31 -9.59
N ARG A 110 -6.82 11.30 -8.73
CA ARG A 110 -7.78 11.72 -7.73
C ARG A 110 -7.97 13.23 -7.75
N ILE A 111 -9.14 13.68 -7.36
CA ILE A 111 -9.46 15.11 -7.27
C ILE A 111 -9.54 15.48 -5.78
N ILE A 112 -8.77 16.51 -5.36
CA ILE A 112 -8.82 17.10 -4.02
C ILE A 112 -8.95 18.60 -4.21
N LYS A 113 -10.00 19.20 -3.67
CA LYS A 113 -10.26 20.65 -3.78
C LYS A 113 -10.17 21.16 -5.23
N ASP A 114 -10.79 20.43 -6.16
CA ASP A 114 -10.81 20.68 -7.62
C ASP A 114 -9.46 20.56 -8.34
N GLU A 115 -8.39 20.21 -7.62
CA GLU A 115 -7.10 19.92 -8.21
C GLU A 115 -6.95 18.44 -8.55
N LYS A 116 -6.49 18.16 -9.77
CA LYS A 116 -6.16 16.81 -10.22
C LYS A 116 -4.78 16.40 -9.71
N ILE A 117 -4.73 15.36 -8.90
CA ILE A 117 -3.50 14.78 -8.38
C ILE A 117 -3.27 13.45 -9.06
N LEU A 118 -2.15 13.36 -9.78
CA LEU A 118 -1.71 12.12 -10.43
C LEU A 118 -0.82 11.31 -9.48
N GLY A 119 -0.97 9.99 -9.52
CA GLY A 119 -0.21 9.05 -8.73
C GLY A 119 -0.36 7.64 -9.27
N PHE A 120 -0.28 6.68 -8.38
CA PHE A 120 -0.38 5.26 -8.70
C PHE A 120 -1.31 4.56 -7.73
N ILE A 121 -1.74 3.36 -8.08
CA ILE A 121 -2.60 2.53 -7.24
C ILE A 121 -1.97 1.14 -7.16
N ASP A 122 -1.95 0.58 -5.96
CA ASP A 122 -1.50 -0.79 -5.73
C ASP A 122 -2.67 -1.81 -5.79
N LYS A 123 -2.35 -3.09 -5.64
CA LYS A 123 -3.34 -4.17 -5.66
C LYS A 123 -4.40 -4.10 -4.55
N ASP A 124 -4.11 -3.37 -3.46
CA ASP A 124 -5.05 -3.17 -2.36
C ASP A 124 -5.97 -1.95 -2.62
N GLY A 125 -5.89 -1.34 -3.81
CA GLY A 125 -6.64 -0.15 -4.20
C GLY A 125 -6.16 1.15 -3.54
N ILE A 126 -4.96 1.15 -2.96
CA ILE A 126 -4.42 2.30 -2.22
C ILE A 126 -3.68 3.24 -3.17
N PHE A 127 -4.01 4.54 -3.06
CA PHE A 127 -3.35 5.58 -3.83
C PHE A 127 -1.96 5.90 -3.28
N ILE A 128 -0.96 5.87 -4.15
CA ILE A 128 0.45 6.15 -3.86
C ILE A 128 0.83 7.44 -4.57
N LYS A 129 1.38 8.40 -3.82
CA LYS A 129 1.89 9.64 -4.41
C LYS A 129 3.06 9.34 -5.37
N LYS A 130 3.16 10.09 -6.47
CA LYS A 130 4.18 9.89 -7.50
C LYS A 130 5.61 9.84 -6.95
N GLN A 131 5.91 10.65 -5.93
CA GLN A 131 7.23 10.71 -5.30
C GLN A 131 7.58 9.48 -4.44
N ASN A 132 6.58 8.66 -4.06
CA ASN A 132 6.73 7.52 -3.16
C ASN A 132 6.80 6.17 -3.91
N VAL A 133 7.06 6.21 -5.21
CA VAL A 133 7.15 5.01 -6.06
C VAL A 133 8.52 4.92 -6.72
N ASP A 134 9.10 3.73 -6.69
CA ASP A 134 10.34 3.46 -7.44
C ASP A 134 10.04 3.40 -8.95
N LYS A 135 10.78 4.20 -9.71
CA LYS A 135 10.64 4.28 -11.18
C LYS A 135 10.85 2.93 -11.88
N LYS A 136 11.64 2.04 -11.29
CA LYS A 136 11.88 0.68 -11.81
C LYS A 136 10.60 -0.15 -11.94
N ASN A 137 9.58 0.16 -11.14
CA ASN A 137 8.31 -0.57 -11.10
C ASN A 137 7.26 -0.04 -12.08
N LEU A 138 7.56 0.99 -12.87
CA LEU A 138 6.57 1.68 -13.69
C LEU A 138 6.42 1.12 -15.12
N ASN A 139 7.37 0.33 -15.60
CA ASN A 139 7.46 -0.07 -17.02
C ASN A 139 6.38 -1.07 -17.49
N LYS A 140 5.50 -1.53 -16.60
CA LYS A 140 4.48 -2.55 -16.89
C LYS A 140 3.04 -2.10 -16.60
N LEU A 141 2.84 -0.81 -16.34
CA LEU A 141 1.51 -0.32 -15.96
C LEU A 141 0.67 -0.02 -17.21
N ASN A 142 -0.41 -0.76 -17.39
CA ASN A 142 -1.34 -0.58 -18.51
C ASN A 142 -2.71 -0.07 -18.06
N ILE A 143 -3.03 -0.13 -16.78
CA ILE A 143 -4.34 0.24 -16.24
C ILE A 143 -4.34 1.70 -15.80
N LYS A 144 -5.40 2.43 -16.13
CA LYS A 144 -5.64 3.81 -15.66
C LYS A 144 -6.88 3.84 -14.78
N VAL A 145 -6.80 4.51 -13.64
CA VAL A 145 -7.92 4.68 -12.71
C VAL A 145 -8.21 6.16 -12.53
N PHE A 146 -9.42 6.59 -12.88
CA PHE A 146 -9.90 7.95 -12.75
C PHE A 146 -10.93 8.08 -11.62
N GLY A 147 -10.94 9.25 -10.97
CA GLY A 147 -11.91 9.56 -9.92
C GLY A 147 -11.70 8.76 -8.63
N TRP A 148 -10.46 8.36 -8.33
CA TRP A 148 -10.17 7.61 -7.12
C TRP A 148 -10.56 8.37 -5.85
N LYS A 149 -11.25 7.67 -4.94
CA LYS A 149 -11.56 8.12 -3.57
C LYS A 149 -11.28 6.98 -2.60
N GLU A 150 -10.95 7.33 -1.34
CA GLU A 150 -10.65 6.34 -0.29
C GLU A 150 -11.74 5.26 -0.14
N LYS A 151 -13.01 5.63 -0.29
CA LYS A 151 -14.16 4.72 -0.22
C LYS A 151 -14.17 3.63 -1.30
N PHE A 152 -13.46 3.83 -2.40
CA PHE A 152 -13.42 2.89 -3.53
C PHE A 152 -12.29 1.85 -3.45
N LYS A 153 -11.45 1.89 -2.41
CA LYS A 153 -10.31 0.95 -2.24
C LYS A 153 -10.73 -0.50 -2.36
N LYS A 154 -11.78 -0.89 -1.63
CA LYS A 154 -12.24 -2.28 -1.62
C LYS A 154 -12.70 -2.73 -3.00
N ILE A 155 -13.49 -1.91 -3.69
CA ILE A 155 -13.97 -2.18 -5.06
C ILE A 155 -12.78 -2.35 -6.02
N LEU A 156 -11.80 -1.46 -5.96
CA LEU A 156 -10.60 -1.56 -6.80
C LEU A 156 -9.81 -2.84 -6.53
N SER A 157 -9.63 -3.22 -5.26
CA SER A 157 -8.96 -4.47 -4.92
C SER A 157 -9.70 -5.68 -5.48
N GLU A 158 -11.03 -5.71 -5.41
CA GLU A 158 -11.86 -6.77 -6.00
C GLU A 158 -11.71 -6.83 -7.52
N ILE A 159 -11.69 -5.66 -8.21
CA ILE A 159 -11.47 -5.60 -9.66
C ILE A 159 -10.08 -6.12 -10.01
N PHE A 160 -9.03 -5.73 -9.30
CA PHE A 160 -7.66 -6.19 -9.57
C PHE A 160 -7.50 -7.70 -9.34
N ILE A 161 -8.14 -8.25 -8.31
CA ILE A 161 -8.19 -9.71 -8.08
C ILE A 161 -8.90 -10.41 -9.25
N ALA A 162 -9.99 -9.84 -9.75
CA ALA A 162 -10.72 -10.43 -10.87
C ALA A 162 -9.95 -10.33 -12.20
N ILE A 163 -9.17 -9.26 -12.41
CA ILE A 163 -8.28 -9.13 -13.55
C ILE A 163 -7.29 -10.31 -13.58
N ASP A 164 -6.67 -10.59 -12.43
CA ASP A 164 -5.71 -11.69 -12.30
C ASP A 164 -6.40 -13.08 -12.45
N ASN A 165 -7.57 -13.27 -11.82
CA ASN A 165 -8.25 -14.57 -11.80
C ASN A 165 -8.91 -14.94 -13.15
N TYR A 166 -9.40 -13.94 -13.88
CA TYR A 166 -10.15 -14.14 -15.14
C TYR A 166 -9.37 -13.70 -16.36
N GLU A 167 -8.12 -13.28 -16.23
CA GLU A 167 -7.26 -12.78 -17.31
C GLU A 167 -7.96 -11.67 -18.13
N LEU A 168 -8.63 -10.75 -17.41
CA LEU A 168 -9.32 -9.63 -18.04
C LEU A 168 -8.32 -8.56 -18.50
N GLU A 169 -8.45 -8.08 -19.70
CA GLU A 169 -7.61 -7.01 -20.26
C GLU A 169 -8.24 -5.63 -20.02
N ILE A 170 -8.47 -5.28 -18.75
CA ILE A 170 -9.00 -3.97 -18.37
C ILE A 170 -7.90 -2.92 -18.54
N VAL A 171 -8.20 -1.87 -19.29
CA VAL A 171 -7.29 -0.76 -19.59
C VAL A 171 -7.64 0.51 -18.80
N GLN A 172 -8.92 0.67 -18.43
CA GLN A 172 -9.37 1.84 -17.69
C GLN A 172 -10.48 1.49 -16.69
N ILE A 173 -10.44 2.15 -15.53
CA ILE A 173 -11.47 2.09 -14.49
C ILE A 173 -11.83 3.54 -14.15
N THR A 174 -13.10 3.90 -14.23
CA THR A 174 -13.55 5.27 -13.99
C THR A 174 -14.66 5.30 -12.95
N PHE A 175 -14.43 6.07 -11.88
CA PHE A 175 -15.46 6.44 -10.92
C PHE A 175 -15.88 7.87 -11.21
N SER A 176 -17.12 8.05 -11.61
CA SER A 176 -17.70 9.40 -11.77
C SER A 176 -17.86 10.10 -10.40
N PRO A 177 -18.03 11.41 -10.35
CA PRO A 177 -18.15 12.18 -9.11
C PRO A 177 -19.25 11.67 -8.16
N ASP A 178 -20.36 11.17 -8.72
CA ASP A 178 -21.50 10.57 -8.01
C ASP A 178 -21.25 9.13 -7.58
N GLY A 179 -20.20 8.47 -8.11
CA GLY A 179 -19.80 7.12 -7.75
C GLY A 179 -20.19 6.03 -8.74
N PHE A 180 -20.71 6.40 -9.91
CA PHE A 180 -20.98 5.44 -10.97
C PHE A 180 -19.67 4.85 -11.48
N LEU A 181 -19.61 3.52 -11.55
CA LEU A 181 -18.44 2.76 -11.98
C LEU A 181 -18.57 2.31 -13.43
N THR A 182 -17.52 2.60 -14.18
CA THR A 182 -17.35 2.15 -15.57
C THR A 182 -15.97 1.53 -15.71
N VAL A 183 -15.87 0.45 -16.48
CA VAL A 183 -14.58 -0.16 -16.85
C VAL A 183 -14.47 -0.23 -18.37
N GLU A 184 -13.25 -0.10 -18.89
CA GLU A 184 -12.94 -0.35 -20.29
C GLU A 184 -12.10 -1.61 -20.40
N GLU A 185 -12.62 -2.59 -21.12
CA GLU A 185 -11.93 -3.83 -21.46
C GLU A 185 -11.54 -3.78 -22.94
N LYS A 186 -10.39 -4.30 -23.28
CA LYS A 186 -9.78 -4.18 -24.62
C LYS A 186 -10.69 -4.67 -25.75
N ASP A 187 -11.33 -5.83 -25.56
CA ASP A 187 -12.19 -6.47 -26.55
C ASP A 187 -13.65 -6.04 -26.42
N LEU A 188 -14.14 -5.82 -25.20
CA LEU A 188 -15.54 -5.55 -24.89
C LEU A 188 -15.88 -4.05 -24.82
N LYS A 189 -14.87 -3.17 -24.94
CA LYS A 189 -15.00 -1.71 -24.87
C LYS A 189 -15.54 -1.24 -23.52
N THR A 190 -16.47 -0.31 -23.52
CA THR A 190 -17.01 0.31 -22.32
C THR A 190 -18.06 -0.58 -21.66
N ILE A 191 -17.89 -0.86 -20.36
CA ILE A 191 -18.79 -1.67 -19.55
C ILE A 191 -19.28 -0.85 -18.37
N PHE A 192 -20.59 -0.66 -18.28
CA PHE A 192 -21.23 0.06 -17.18
C PHE A 192 -21.57 -0.90 -16.03
N LEU A 193 -20.99 -0.67 -14.85
CA LEU A 193 -21.20 -1.50 -13.66
C LEU A 193 -22.18 -0.83 -12.66
N GLY A 194 -22.32 0.50 -12.71
CA GLY A 194 -23.27 1.23 -11.86
C GLY A 194 -22.76 1.58 -10.49
N TYR A 195 -23.69 1.64 -9.50
CA TYR A 195 -23.40 2.18 -8.17
C TYR A 195 -23.30 1.12 -7.06
N ASN A 196 -23.72 -0.13 -7.34
CA ASN A 196 -23.86 -1.12 -6.28
C ASN A 196 -22.57 -1.95 -6.08
N PRO A 197 -21.80 -1.68 -4.99
CA PRO A 197 -20.56 -2.40 -4.74
C PRO A 197 -20.76 -3.91 -4.46
N ASN A 198 -21.94 -4.32 -4.03
CA ASN A 198 -22.20 -5.74 -3.72
C ASN A 198 -22.35 -6.60 -4.98
N LEU A 199 -22.58 -6.00 -6.14
CA LEU A 199 -22.71 -6.70 -7.41
C LEU A 199 -21.38 -6.88 -8.15
N ILE A 200 -20.32 -6.21 -7.73
CA ILE A 200 -19.05 -6.12 -8.49
C ILE A 200 -18.50 -7.51 -8.84
N ASN A 201 -18.39 -8.41 -7.87
CA ASN A 201 -17.84 -9.75 -8.11
C ASN A 201 -18.70 -10.54 -9.13
N TYR A 202 -20.02 -10.43 -9.04
CA TYR A 202 -20.93 -11.07 -9.98
C TYR A 202 -20.84 -10.45 -11.36
N GLN A 203 -20.75 -9.11 -11.46
CA GLN A 203 -20.56 -8.40 -12.72
C GLN A 203 -19.24 -8.78 -13.39
N LEU A 204 -18.13 -8.86 -12.62
CA LEU A 204 -16.82 -9.26 -13.16
C LEU A 204 -16.82 -10.70 -13.67
N GLN A 205 -17.51 -11.61 -12.98
CA GLN A 205 -17.72 -12.97 -13.48
C GLN A 205 -18.53 -12.99 -14.79
N LYS A 206 -19.56 -12.13 -14.90
CA LYS A 206 -20.35 -11.99 -16.16
C LYS A 206 -19.50 -11.42 -17.29
N ILE A 207 -18.61 -10.47 -17.04
CA ILE A 207 -17.66 -9.97 -18.05
C ILE A 207 -16.83 -11.13 -18.60
N ASN A 208 -16.28 -11.97 -17.73
CA ASN A 208 -15.50 -13.13 -18.15
C ASN A 208 -16.30 -14.09 -19.02
N ASN A 209 -17.53 -14.42 -18.61
CA ASN A 209 -18.41 -15.29 -19.38
C ASN A 209 -18.74 -14.70 -20.75
N LEU A 210 -19.12 -13.42 -20.80
CA LEU A 210 -19.40 -12.71 -22.06
C LEU A 210 -18.17 -12.66 -22.97
N LYS A 211 -16.97 -12.38 -22.41
CA LYS A 211 -15.71 -12.38 -23.17
C LYS A 211 -15.49 -13.73 -23.87
N ASN A 212 -15.71 -14.82 -23.15
CA ASN A 212 -15.54 -16.18 -23.67
C ASN A 212 -16.57 -16.54 -24.75
N GLU A 213 -17.84 -16.15 -24.57
CA GLU A 213 -18.91 -16.38 -25.53
C GLU A 213 -18.70 -15.57 -26.82
N LEU A 214 -18.34 -14.29 -26.70
CA LEU A 214 -18.16 -13.38 -27.81
C LEU A 214 -16.90 -13.68 -28.63
N LYS A 215 -15.84 -14.19 -27.97
CA LYS A 215 -14.66 -14.69 -28.70
C LYS A 215 -15.00 -15.85 -29.61
N LYS A 216 -15.86 -16.79 -29.17
CA LYS A 216 -16.30 -17.92 -30.01
C LYS A 216 -17.08 -17.49 -31.24
N ASN A 217 -17.82 -16.39 -31.17
CA ASN A 217 -18.77 -15.96 -32.17
C ASN A 217 -18.28 -14.81 -33.07
N SER A 218 -17.03 -14.36 -32.93
CA SER A 218 -16.44 -13.21 -33.67
C SER A 218 -17.21 -11.88 -33.54
N PHE A 219 -18.15 -11.78 -32.59
CA PHE A 219 -18.96 -10.58 -32.35
C PHE A 219 -18.25 -9.45 -31.61
N SER A 220 -17.12 -9.74 -30.92
CA SER A 220 -16.42 -8.76 -30.10
C SER A 220 -16.02 -7.46 -30.84
N LYS A 221 -15.72 -7.56 -32.14
CA LYS A 221 -15.32 -6.39 -32.96
C LYS A 221 -16.46 -5.39 -33.24
N LYS A 222 -17.72 -5.74 -32.97
CA LYS A 222 -18.90 -4.91 -33.25
C LYS A 222 -19.51 -4.29 -31.98
N ILE A 223 -18.95 -4.55 -30.81
CA ILE A 223 -19.48 -4.05 -29.53
C ILE A 223 -19.08 -2.58 -29.35
N ASP A 224 -20.06 -1.74 -29.01
CA ASP A 224 -19.91 -0.36 -28.60
C ASP A 224 -19.80 -0.24 -27.06
N ASN A 225 -20.80 -0.77 -26.37
CA ASN A 225 -20.79 -0.82 -24.91
C ASN A 225 -21.66 -1.98 -24.40
N ILE A 226 -21.44 -2.30 -23.10
CA ILE A 226 -22.19 -3.31 -22.37
C ILE A 226 -22.71 -2.69 -21.07
N ASP A 227 -24.01 -2.79 -20.84
CA ASP A 227 -24.63 -2.38 -19.57
C ASP A 227 -24.82 -3.62 -18.69
N LEU A 228 -24.07 -3.69 -17.61
CA LEU A 228 -24.12 -4.69 -16.54
C LEU A 228 -24.62 -4.13 -15.22
N THR A 229 -25.26 -2.95 -15.21
CA THR A 229 -25.88 -2.41 -13.98
C THR A 229 -26.86 -3.40 -13.37
N ASN A 230 -27.54 -4.17 -14.21
CA ASN A 230 -28.27 -5.38 -13.83
C ASN A 230 -27.59 -6.60 -14.48
N PRO A 231 -26.76 -7.37 -13.77
CA PRO A 231 -26.00 -8.49 -14.33
C PRO A 231 -26.87 -9.69 -14.74
N ASP A 232 -28.13 -9.77 -14.29
CA ASP A 232 -29.08 -10.82 -14.71
C ASP A 232 -29.72 -10.51 -16.07
N LYS A 233 -29.70 -9.25 -16.48
CA LYS A 233 -30.26 -8.78 -17.76
C LYS A 233 -29.25 -7.87 -18.47
N PRO A 234 -28.11 -8.41 -18.93
CA PRO A 234 -27.09 -7.63 -19.61
C PRO A 234 -27.63 -7.05 -20.93
N LYS A 235 -27.29 -5.79 -21.22
CA LYS A 235 -27.64 -5.16 -22.49
C LYS A 235 -26.36 -4.89 -23.26
N ILE A 236 -26.32 -5.37 -24.51
CA ILE A 236 -25.18 -5.19 -25.41
C ILE A 236 -25.58 -4.26 -26.51
N LYS A 237 -24.88 -3.16 -26.67
CA LYS A 237 -25.04 -2.25 -27.79
C LYS A 237 -23.96 -2.52 -28.81
N VAL A 238 -24.36 -2.68 -30.07
CA VAL A 238 -23.43 -2.88 -31.19
C VAL A 238 -23.37 -1.65 -32.05
N PHE A 239 -22.24 -1.41 -32.67
CA PHE A 239 -22.11 -0.39 -33.70
C PHE A 239 -23.08 -0.74 -34.87
N LYS A 240 -23.92 0.23 -35.23
CA LYS A 240 -24.63 0.15 -36.52
C LYS A 240 -23.60 0.44 -37.62
N PRO A 241 -23.57 -0.36 -38.69
CA PRO A 241 -22.71 -0.10 -39.84
C PRO A 241 -23.07 1.21 -40.52
#